data_45eed620a83ceaffb3990f920b8af12f
#
_entry.id   45eed620a83ceaffb3990f920b8af12f
#
_cell.length_a   1.000
_cell.length_b   1.000
_cell.length_c   1.000
_cell.angle_alpha   90.00
_cell.angle_beta   90.00
_cell.angle_gamma   90.00
#
_symmetry.space_group_name_H-M   'P 1'
#
loop_
_entity.id
_entity.type
_entity.pdbx_description
1 polymer ?
#
loop_
_entity_poly.entity_id
_entity_poly.type
_entity_poly.pdbx_seq_one_letter_code
_entity_poly.pdbx_strand_id
1 'polypeptide(L)'
;MAGPFFIAGTGRCGTSQLLQVLGEHPDVHGLHWETRFLIDPGGFEDLARALTDAYTPYHADDALRRAAWLLNERLTGLTAEEFRGWGLAEEIGVAGYRAATDRLWQQLTWYEFDVTVPPLSYRYGRWQYAPGEARSLRRVVARYFPDRRQLITIVREFAAGLFETAAHRAGKATWCEKTPLNLLSIPFLRELFPEATIVVIMRHPCQVAASHLDQPWAPSVPDDVLHWLQPMYQRWPSQRDSLLDQPWYVEVKAETLAEDWPASRRELFSRLGLPDAETTSSFTADGLSDRISQLDPGTRSQLVTGLQWASQRLGYQPDPCP
;
A
#
# COMPACT_ATOMS: atom_id res chain seq x y z
N MET A 1 14.30 9.10 -18.79
CA MET A 1 13.96 9.52 -17.41
C MET A 1 13.50 8.29 -16.66
N ALA A 2 13.93 8.12 -15.42
CA ALA A 2 13.43 7.04 -14.57
C ALA A 2 11.90 7.20 -14.41
N GLY A 3 11.17 6.09 -14.43
CA GLY A 3 9.71 6.07 -14.24
C GLY A 3 9.33 6.30 -12.77
N PRO A 4 8.03 6.32 -12.45
CA PRO A 4 7.58 6.33 -11.07
C PRO A 4 7.92 5.03 -10.34
N PHE A 5 7.95 5.10 -9.02
CA PHE A 5 8.33 3.98 -8.17
C PHE A 5 7.21 3.62 -7.18
N PHE A 6 6.99 2.32 -7.00
CA PHE A 6 6.21 1.80 -5.88
C PHE A 6 7.12 1.01 -4.95
N ILE A 7 7.18 1.40 -3.69
CA ILE A 7 7.83 0.60 -2.64
C ILE A 7 6.81 -0.36 -2.05
N ALA A 8 7.23 -1.60 -1.94
CA ALA A 8 6.44 -2.70 -1.39
C ALA A 8 7.27 -3.50 -0.37
N GLY A 9 6.59 -4.23 0.51
CA GLY A 9 7.22 -5.09 1.49
C GLY A 9 6.22 -5.65 2.51
N THR A 10 6.71 -6.42 3.45
CA THR A 10 5.85 -7.09 4.45
C THR A 10 5.41 -6.17 5.61
N GLY A 11 5.78 -4.89 5.56
CA GLY A 11 5.73 -4.02 6.74
C GLY A 11 6.91 -4.29 7.68
N ARG A 12 7.33 -3.33 8.46
CA ARG A 12 8.46 -3.43 9.41
C ARG A 12 9.79 -3.93 8.78
N CYS A 13 9.88 -3.89 7.47
CA CYS A 13 11.04 -4.33 6.68
C CYS A 13 11.92 -3.18 6.15
N GLY A 14 11.62 -1.92 6.51
CA GLY A 14 12.40 -0.76 6.08
C GLY A 14 11.79 0.05 4.94
N THR A 15 10.52 -0.19 4.57
CA THR A 15 9.83 0.54 3.50
C THR A 15 9.81 2.06 3.70
N SER A 16 9.59 2.54 4.93
CA SER A 16 9.58 3.98 5.23
C SER A 16 10.97 4.59 5.11
N GLN A 17 12.02 3.88 5.52
CA GLN A 17 13.41 4.31 5.37
C GLN A 17 13.82 4.38 3.90
N LEU A 18 13.37 3.39 3.10
CA LEU A 18 13.60 3.39 1.66
C LEU A 18 12.90 4.55 0.97
N LEU A 19 11.65 4.87 1.36
CA LEU A 19 10.94 6.05 0.88
C LEU A 19 11.69 7.33 1.18
N GLN A 20 12.23 7.46 2.39
CA GLN A 20 12.99 8.63 2.80
C GLN A 20 14.25 8.79 1.95
N VAL A 21 15.01 7.71 1.75
CA VAL A 21 16.19 7.70 0.89
C VAL A 21 15.88 8.10 -0.55
N LEU A 22 14.84 7.51 -1.14
CA LEU A 22 14.44 7.83 -2.51
C LEU A 22 13.89 9.27 -2.61
N GLY A 23 13.17 9.76 -1.62
CA GLY A 23 12.62 11.11 -1.58
C GLY A 23 13.70 12.22 -1.43
N GLU A 24 14.89 11.88 -0.91
CA GLU A 24 16.03 12.78 -0.85
C GLU A 24 16.72 12.90 -2.22
N HIS A 25 16.52 11.97 -3.15
CA HIS A 25 17.09 12.07 -4.49
C HIS A 25 16.58 13.34 -5.21
N PRO A 26 17.45 14.07 -5.95
CA PRO A 26 17.09 15.32 -6.63
C PRO A 26 15.87 15.21 -7.55
N ASP A 27 15.69 14.07 -8.21
CA ASP A 27 14.63 13.87 -9.21
C ASP A 27 13.35 13.21 -8.65
N VAL A 28 13.37 12.66 -7.43
CA VAL A 28 12.27 11.84 -6.89
C VAL A 28 11.53 12.56 -5.77
N HIS A 29 10.22 12.66 -5.87
CA HIS A 29 9.35 13.08 -4.78
C HIS A 29 8.82 11.84 -4.04
N GLY A 30 9.20 11.66 -2.78
CA GLY A 30 8.58 10.66 -1.92
C GLY A 30 7.24 11.17 -1.42
N LEU A 31 6.14 10.52 -1.79
CA LEU A 31 4.82 10.88 -1.24
C LEU A 31 4.83 10.67 0.27
N HIS A 32 4.46 11.69 1.03
CA HIS A 32 4.62 11.69 2.48
C HIS A 32 3.70 10.70 3.20
N TRP A 33 2.65 10.21 2.50
CA TRP A 33 1.63 9.34 3.08
C TRP A 33 1.46 8.05 2.27
N GLU A 34 1.10 6.96 2.96
CA GLU A 34 0.63 5.74 2.29
C GLU A 34 -0.69 6.03 1.59
N THR A 35 -0.71 5.96 0.28
CA THR A 35 -1.89 6.35 -0.49
C THR A 35 -3.07 5.40 -0.29
N ARG A 36 -2.81 4.14 -0.01
CA ARG A 36 -3.76 3.09 0.39
C ARG A 36 -5.00 2.94 -0.50
N PHE A 37 -5.52 4.04 -1.06
CA PHE A 37 -6.70 4.02 -1.92
C PHE A 37 -6.52 3.20 -3.21
N LEU A 38 -5.28 2.89 -3.58
CA LEU A 38 -5.03 2.02 -4.71
C LEU A 38 -5.40 0.56 -4.38
N ILE A 39 -4.99 0.07 -3.21
CA ILE A 39 -4.96 -1.37 -2.89
C ILE A 39 -5.68 -1.76 -1.60
N ASP A 40 -5.99 -0.82 -0.69
CA ASP A 40 -6.72 -1.13 0.54
C ASP A 40 -8.11 -1.68 0.22
N PRO A 41 -8.72 -2.47 1.12
CA PRO A 41 -10.11 -2.91 0.96
C PRO A 41 -11.06 -1.75 0.68
N GLY A 42 -11.74 -1.82 -0.44
CA GLY A 42 -12.58 -0.74 -0.97
C GLY A 42 -11.83 0.30 -1.80
N GLY A 43 -10.52 0.11 -2.05
CA GLY A 43 -9.73 0.93 -2.96
C GLY A 43 -9.95 0.61 -4.44
N PHE A 44 -9.08 1.13 -5.28
CA PHE A 44 -9.25 1.02 -6.74
C PHE A 44 -9.13 -0.40 -7.28
N GLU A 45 -8.39 -1.29 -6.64
CA GLU A 45 -8.34 -2.70 -7.02
C GLU A 45 -9.71 -3.37 -6.85
N ASP A 46 -10.38 -3.16 -5.72
CA ASP A 46 -11.74 -3.65 -5.47
C ASP A 46 -12.76 -2.94 -6.34
N LEU A 47 -12.63 -1.63 -6.51
CA LEU A 47 -13.49 -0.83 -7.37
C LEU A 47 -13.42 -1.31 -8.83
N ALA A 48 -12.22 -1.61 -9.32
CA ALA A 48 -12.03 -2.11 -10.68
C ALA A 48 -12.78 -3.44 -10.89
N ARG A 49 -12.78 -4.34 -9.92
CA ARG A 49 -13.55 -5.59 -9.98
C ARG A 49 -15.05 -5.34 -9.88
N ALA A 50 -15.48 -4.47 -8.98
CA ALA A 50 -16.89 -4.19 -8.73
C ALA A 50 -17.58 -3.48 -9.90
N LEU A 51 -16.86 -2.68 -10.69
CA LEU A 51 -17.41 -1.96 -11.84
C LEU A 51 -17.24 -2.70 -13.18
N THR A 52 -16.57 -3.87 -13.17
CA THR A 52 -16.34 -4.73 -14.35
C THR A 52 -16.86 -6.14 -14.09
N ASP A 53 -15.97 -7.10 -13.88
CA ASP A 53 -16.26 -8.55 -13.87
C ASP A 53 -17.24 -8.99 -12.77
N ALA A 54 -17.21 -8.31 -11.61
CA ALA A 54 -18.08 -8.62 -10.47
C ALA A 54 -19.25 -7.63 -10.32
N TYR A 55 -19.66 -6.99 -11.42
CA TYR A 55 -20.69 -5.96 -11.37
C TYR A 55 -22.03 -6.50 -10.94
N THR A 56 -22.56 -5.91 -9.89
CA THR A 56 -24.00 -5.82 -9.59
C THR A 56 -24.31 -4.41 -9.09
N PRO A 57 -25.55 -3.91 -9.24
CA PRO A 57 -25.88 -2.55 -8.75
C PRO A 57 -25.54 -2.33 -7.28
N TYR A 58 -25.70 -3.34 -6.44
CA TYR A 58 -25.41 -3.25 -5.00
C TYR A 58 -23.91 -3.31 -4.70
N HIS A 59 -23.17 -4.18 -5.40
CA HIS A 59 -21.72 -4.27 -5.23
C HIS A 59 -21.02 -3.01 -5.72
N ALA A 60 -21.45 -2.48 -6.85
CA ALA A 60 -20.92 -1.24 -7.41
C ALA A 60 -21.18 -0.03 -6.51
N ASP A 61 -22.41 0.11 -5.96
CA ASP A 61 -22.75 1.15 -4.98
C ASP A 61 -21.90 1.06 -3.71
N ASP A 62 -21.73 -0.14 -3.17
CA ASP A 62 -20.90 -0.35 -1.96
C ASP A 62 -19.43 -0.04 -2.22
N ALA A 63 -18.87 -0.50 -3.34
CA ALA A 63 -17.48 -0.24 -3.73
C ALA A 63 -17.22 1.25 -3.95
N LEU A 64 -18.11 1.97 -4.62
CA LEU A 64 -18.00 3.42 -4.79
C LEU A 64 -18.03 4.17 -3.46
N ARG A 65 -18.92 3.80 -2.55
CA ARG A 65 -19.00 4.44 -1.23
C ARG A 65 -17.74 4.20 -0.39
N ARG A 66 -17.15 3.00 -0.46
CA ARG A 66 -15.89 2.69 0.21
C ARG A 66 -14.73 3.48 -0.38
N ALA A 67 -14.64 3.53 -1.72
CA ALA A 67 -13.62 4.34 -2.40
C ALA A 67 -13.79 5.84 -2.07
N ALA A 68 -15.01 6.36 -2.05
CA ALA A 68 -15.29 7.73 -1.64
C ALA A 68 -14.86 8.00 -0.19
N TRP A 69 -15.14 7.07 0.72
CA TRP A 69 -14.67 7.19 2.11
C TRP A 69 -13.16 7.22 2.22
N LEU A 70 -12.45 6.31 1.52
CA LEU A 70 -10.98 6.31 1.48
C LEU A 70 -10.42 7.65 0.96
N LEU A 71 -10.99 8.16 -0.13
CA LEU A 71 -10.53 9.39 -0.76
C LEU A 71 -10.87 10.64 0.08
N ASN A 72 -12.04 10.68 0.71
CA ASN A 72 -12.48 11.88 1.42
C ASN A 72 -11.98 11.93 2.87
N GLU A 73 -12.04 10.83 3.59
CA GLU A 73 -11.79 10.83 5.03
C GLU A 73 -10.35 10.49 5.41
N ARG A 74 -9.75 9.53 4.72
CA ARG A 74 -8.40 9.09 5.07
C ARG A 74 -7.29 9.88 4.40
N LEU A 75 -7.54 10.41 3.22
CA LEU A 75 -6.48 11.03 2.41
C LEU A 75 -6.48 12.54 2.46
N THR A 76 -7.59 13.16 2.83
CA THR A 76 -7.65 14.60 2.93
C THR A 76 -7.06 15.12 4.23
N GLY A 77 -7.01 14.29 5.27
CA GLY A 77 -6.68 14.73 6.62
C GLY A 77 -7.65 15.79 7.17
N LEU A 78 -8.75 16.07 6.44
CA LEU A 78 -9.66 17.18 6.73
C LEU A 78 -10.64 16.87 7.87
N THR A 79 -10.87 15.59 8.18
CA THR A 79 -11.86 15.16 9.17
C THR A 79 -11.24 14.72 10.49
N ALA A 80 -9.95 14.37 10.53
CA ALA A 80 -9.25 13.99 11.74
C ALA A 80 -8.17 15.01 12.07
N GLU A 81 -8.27 15.68 13.23
CA GLU A 81 -7.23 16.60 13.70
C GLU A 81 -5.86 15.93 13.82
N GLU A 82 -5.84 14.64 14.05
CA GLU A 82 -4.66 13.78 14.15
C GLU A 82 -3.90 13.63 12.82
N PHE A 83 -4.55 13.88 11.69
CA PHE A 83 -3.98 13.71 10.35
C PHE A 83 -3.78 15.03 9.59
N ARG A 84 -3.92 16.17 10.26
CA ARG A 84 -3.61 17.46 9.64
C ARG A 84 -2.13 17.53 9.25
N GLY A 85 -1.85 17.94 8.03
CA GLY A 85 -0.49 18.01 7.47
C GLY A 85 0.04 16.72 6.84
N TRP A 86 -0.77 15.68 6.75
CA TRP A 86 -0.32 14.35 6.33
C TRP A 86 -1.05 13.81 5.10
N GLY A 87 -1.97 14.59 4.55
CA GLY A 87 -2.80 14.13 3.44
C GLY A 87 -2.31 14.59 2.08
N LEU A 88 -2.50 13.78 1.05
CA LEU A 88 -2.21 14.13 -0.34
C LEU A 88 -2.91 15.44 -0.77
N ALA A 89 -4.08 15.72 -0.20
CA ALA A 89 -4.80 16.97 -0.43
C ALA A 89 -4.00 18.21 0.02
N GLU A 90 -3.12 18.11 1.00
CA GLU A 90 -2.25 19.21 1.41
C GLU A 90 -1.06 19.38 0.47
N GLU A 91 -0.48 18.28 -0.01
CA GLU A 91 0.62 18.30 -0.96
C GLU A 91 0.22 18.98 -2.28
N ILE A 92 -0.97 18.67 -2.80
CA ILE A 92 -1.46 19.21 -4.08
C ILE A 92 -2.40 20.41 -3.96
N GLY A 93 -2.86 20.72 -2.76
CA GLY A 93 -3.86 21.76 -2.48
C GLY A 93 -5.29 21.22 -2.52
N VAL A 94 -6.04 21.52 -1.46
CA VAL A 94 -7.40 21.00 -1.21
C VAL A 94 -8.36 21.25 -2.40
N ALA A 95 -8.30 22.43 -3.01
CA ALA A 95 -9.18 22.76 -4.14
C ALA A 95 -8.87 21.88 -5.37
N GLY A 96 -7.60 21.68 -5.67
CA GLY A 96 -7.16 20.78 -6.76
C GLY A 96 -7.55 19.33 -6.52
N TYR A 97 -7.37 18.85 -5.29
CA TYR A 97 -7.77 17.52 -4.88
C TYR A 97 -9.29 17.30 -5.04
N ARG A 98 -10.11 18.21 -4.52
CA ARG A 98 -11.57 18.14 -4.66
C ARG A 98 -12.00 18.14 -6.12
N ALA A 99 -11.47 19.04 -6.94
CA ALA A 99 -11.79 19.08 -8.37
C ALA A 99 -11.39 17.77 -9.10
N ALA A 100 -10.28 17.15 -8.72
CA ALA A 100 -9.89 15.83 -9.25
C ALA A 100 -10.87 14.72 -8.81
N THR A 101 -11.24 14.70 -7.54
CA THR A 101 -12.20 13.74 -6.99
C THR A 101 -13.59 13.89 -7.61
N ASP A 102 -14.07 15.11 -7.76
CA ASP A 102 -15.36 15.39 -8.41
C ASP A 102 -15.38 14.90 -9.87
N ARG A 103 -14.29 15.13 -10.62
CA ARG A 103 -14.16 14.58 -11.99
C ARG A 103 -14.17 13.06 -12.01
N LEU A 104 -13.46 12.41 -11.08
CA LEU A 104 -13.47 10.97 -10.95
C LEU A 104 -14.91 10.44 -10.75
N TRP A 105 -15.64 11.03 -9.81
CA TRP A 105 -17.03 10.61 -9.53
C TRP A 105 -17.96 10.80 -10.72
N GLN A 106 -17.85 11.91 -11.45
CA GLN A 106 -18.62 12.14 -12.68
C GLN A 106 -18.34 11.09 -13.75
N GLN A 107 -17.12 10.55 -13.81
CA GLN A 107 -16.78 9.49 -14.76
C GLN A 107 -17.25 8.11 -14.31
N LEU A 108 -17.36 7.86 -13.00
CA LEU A 108 -17.72 6.55 -12.44
C LEU A 108 -19.22 6.38 -12.17
N THR A 109 -19.99 7.48 -12.13
CA THR A 109 -21.39 7.48 -11.72
C THR A 109 -22.31 8.05 -12.78
N TRP A 110 -23.58 7.64 -12.74
CA TRP A 110 -24.64 8.25 -13.51
C TRP A 110 -25.37 9.31 -12.69
N TYR A 111 -25.87 8.94 -11.52
CA TYR A 111 -26.57 9.82 -10.58
C TYR A 111 -26.63 9.20 -9.19
N GLU A 112 -27.04 10.01 -8.25
CA GLU A 112 -27.35 9.60 -6.89
C GLU A 112 -28.84 9.73 -6.62
N PHE A 113 -29.37 8.89 -5.71
CA PHE A 113 -30.77 8.92 -5.31
C PHE A 113 -30.93 8.51 -3.85
N ASP A 114 -32.02 8.99 -3.23
CA ASP A 114 -32.35 8.65 -1.85
C ASP A 114 -33.29 7.45 -1.81
N VAL A 115 -33.00 6.51 -0.91
CA VAL A 115 -33.86 5.37 -0.62
C VAL A 115 -34.24 5.35 0.84
N THR A 116 -35.46 4.94 1.12
CA THR A 116 -35.89 4.66 2.49
C THR A 116 -35.72 3.19 2.78
N VAL A 117 -34.85 2.85 3.73
CA VAL A 117 -34.59 1.47 4.14
C VAL A 117 -35.35 1.20 5.44
N PRO A 118 -36.15 0.13 5.48
CA PRO A 118 -36.78 -0.27 6.74
C PRO A 118 -35.72 -0.60 7.78
N PRO A 119 -36.06 -0.57 9.08
CA PRO A 119 -35.13 -0.85 10.17
C PRO A 119 -34.76 -2.34 10.19
N LEU A 120 -33.87 -2.74 9.27
CA LEU A 120 -33.36 -4.09 9.14
C LEU A 120 -31.92 -4.14 9.65
N SER A 121 -31.59 -5.15 10.42
CA SER A 121 -30.20 -5.47 10.77
C SER A 121 -29.84 -6.84 10.20
N TYR A 122 -28.58 -6.92 9.71
CA TYR A 122 -28.03 -8.19 9.27
C TYR A 122 -27.23 -8.82 10.43
N ARG A 123 -27.73 -9.94 10.95
CA ARG A 123 -27.04 -10.69 12.01
C ARG A 123 -27.00 -12.17 11.66
N TYR A 124 -25.85 -12.79 11.84
CA TYR A 124 -25.67 -14.24 11.67
C TYR A 124 -26.16 -14.78 10.32
N GLY A 125 -25.88 -14.07 9.24
CA GLY A 125 -26.29 -14.51 7.89
C GLY A 125 -27.76 -14.30 7.56
N ARG A 126 -28.52 -13.58 8.39
CA ARG A 126 -29.96 -13.32 8.17
C ARG A 126 -30.29 -11.84 8.35
N TRP A 127 -31.22 -11.36 7.50
CA TRP A 127 -31.85 -10.09 7.68
C TRP A 127 -32.93 -10.22 8.79
N GLN A 128 -32.87 -9.35 9.76
CA GLN A 128 -33.83 -9.32 10.87
C GLN A 128 -34.41 -7.90 10.97
N TYR A 129 -35.70 -7.82 11.28
CA TYR A 129 -36.30 -6.55 11.67
C TYR A 129 -35.65 -6.06 12.95
N ALA A 130 -35.12 -4.84 12.89
CA ALA A 130 -34.59 -4.15 14.08
C ALA A 130 -35.63 -3.10 14.52
N PRO A 131 -35.89 -2.95 15.83
CA PRO A 131 -36.68 -1.82 16.31
C PRO A 131 -36.02 -0.50 15.93
N GLY A 132 -36.79 0.40 15.33
CA GLY A 132 -36.31 1.73 14.95
C GLY A 132 -37.06 2.31 13.78
N GLU A 133 -36.74 3.55 13.46
CA GLU A 133 -37.34 4.26 12.33
C GLU A 133 -36.63 3.87 11.02
N ALA A 134 -37.37 3.93 9.92
CA ALA A 134 -36.81 3.79 8.58
C ALA A 134 -35.74 4.87 8.36
N ARG A 135 -34.62 4.50 7.75
CA ARG A 135 -33.50 5.40 7.49
C ARG A 135 -33.47 5.79 6.02
N SER A 136 -33.30 7.08 5.76
CA SER A 136 -32.92 7.53 4.43
C SER A 136 -31.44 7.23 4.20
N LEU A 137 -31.15 6.59 3.06
CA LEU A 137 -29.79 6.32 2.62
C LEU A 137 -29.59 6.89 1.23
N ARG A 138 -28.47 7.55 1.01
CA ARG A 138 -28.02 7.97 -0.30
C ARG A 138 -27.40 6.77 -1.01
N ARG A 139 -27.87 6.49 -2.22
CA ARG A 139 -27.36 5.45 -3.10
C ARG A 139 -26.80 6.04 -4.38
N VAL A 140 -25.89 5.31 -5.01
CA VAL A 140 -25.23 5.71 -6.25
C VAL A 140 -25.57 4.73 -7.35
N VAL A 141 -25.93 5.23 -8.53
CA VAL A 141 -25.98 4.42 -9.75
C VAL A 141 -24.63 4.50 -10.45
N ALA A 142 -23.86 3.44 -10.28
CA ALA A 142 -22.54 3.28 -10.88
C ALA A 142 -22.62 3.04 -12.38
N ARG A 143 -21.61 3.48 -13.10
CA ARG A 143 -21.39 3.05 -14.49
C ARG A 143 -20.83 1.64 -14.50
N TYR A 144 -21.31 0.82 -15.41
CA TYR A 144 -20.70 -0.47 -15.74
C TYR A 144 -19.69 -0.29 -16.87
N PHE A 145 -18.53 -0.90 -16.73
CA PHE A 145 -17.46 -0.85 -17.73
C PHE A 145 -17.23 -2.24 -18.32
N PRO A 146 -17.83 -2.54 -19.50
CA PRO A 146 -17.61 -3.83 -20.18
C PRO A 146 -16.14 -4.04 -20.57
N ASP A 147 -15.44 -2.96 -20.91
CA ASP A 147 -14.00 -2.97 -21.13
C ASP A 147 -13.27 -2.40 -19.89
N ARG A 148 -12.65 -3.31 -19.16
CA ARG A 148 -11.86 -2.98 -17.96
C ARG A 148 -10.81 -1.89 -18.24
N ARG A 149 -10.21 -1.84 -19.44
CA ARG A 149 -9.20 -0.85 -19.79
C ARG A 149 -9.71 0.59 -19.70
N GLN A 150 -10.98 0.81 -20.04
CA GLN A 150 -11.59 2.15 -19.90
C GLN A 150 -11.61 2.60 -18.44
N LEU A 151 -11.99 1.72 -17.53
CA LEU A 151 -11.97 2.02 -16.09
C LEU A 151 -10.56 2.23 -15.58
N ILE A 152 -9.62 1.35 -15.95
CA ILE A 152 -8.20 1.48 -15.55
C ILE A 152 -7.63 2.81 -16.03
N THR A 153 -7.96 3.27 -17.25
CA THR A 153 -7.55 4.59 -17.74
C THR A 153 -8.06 5.71 -16.84
N ILE A 154 -9.33 5.69 -16.48
CA ILE A 154 -9.95 6.71 -15.61
C ILE A 154 -9.26 6.78 -14.24
N VAL A 155 -9.10 5.64 -13.57
CA VAL A 155 -8.50 5.61 -12.23
C VAL A 155 -7.00 5.90 -12.26
N ARG A 156 -6.31 5.52 -13.35
CA ARG A 156 -4.90 5.88 -13.60
C ARG A 156 -4.73 7.39 -13.77
N GLU A 157 -5.52 8.01 -14.65
CA GLU A 157 -5.45 9.46 -14.89
C GLU A 157 -5.69 10.24 -13.59
N PHE A 158 -6.61 9.79 -12.75
CA PHE A 158 -6.82 10.37 -11.43
C PHE A 158 -5.59 10.24 -10.54
N ALA A 159 -5.10 9.01 -10.32
CA ALA A 159 -3.99 8.75 -9.40
C ALA A 159 -2.69 9.38 -9.90
N ALA A 160 -2.36 9.22 -11.20
CA ALA A 160 -1.19 9.83 -11.83
C ALA A 160 -1.24 11.35 -11.71
N GLY A 161 -2.38 11.96 -12.02
CA GLY A 161 -2.54 13.41 -11.93
C GLY A 161 -2.30 13.97 -10.53
N LEU A 162 -2.68 13.23 -9.47
CA LEU A 162 -2.38 13.60 -8.08
C LEU A 162 -0.88 13.50 -7.79
N PHE A 163 -0.26 12.37 -8.12
CA PHE A 163 1.15 12.09 -7.80
C PHE A 163 2.10 12.98 -8.59
N GLU A 164 1.84 13.17 -9.88
CA GLU A 164 2.60 14.07 -10.74
C GLU A 164 2.47 15.53 -10.27
N THR A 165 1.27 15.95 -9.84
CA THR A 165 1.09 17.29 -9.28
C THR A 165 1.91 17.49 -8.02
N ALA A 166 1.94 16.50 -7.11
CA ALA A 166 2.76 16.55 -5.90
C ALA A 166 4.26 16.66 -6.25
N ALA A 167 4.75 15.78 -7.13
CA ALA A 167 6.14 15.80 -7.58
C ALA A 167 6.51 17.13 -8.25
N HIS A 168 5.67 17.62 -9.15
CA HIS A 168 5.90 18.87 -9.87
C HIS A 168 5.95 20.09 -8.92
N ARG A 169 5.06 20.14 -7.93
CA ARG A 169 5.07 21.19 -6.90
C ARG A 169 6.32 21.15 -6.03
N ALA A 170 6.89 19.97 -5.82
CA ALA A 170 8.16 19.77 -5.14
C ALA A 170 9.39 20.03 -6.04
N GLY A 171 9.20 20.40 -7.32
CA GLY A 171 10.28 20.60 -8.29
C GLY A 171 10.99 19.30 -8.68
N LYS A 172 10.30 18.16 -8.59
CA LYS A 172 10.84 16.82 -8.86
C LYS A 172 10.33 16.27 -10.20
N ALA A 173 11.14 15.40 -10.82
CA ALA A 173 10.85 14.85 -12.14
C ALA A 173 9.92 13.63 -12.09
N THR A 174 9.92 12.90 -10.98
CA THR A 174 9.10 11.69 -10.77
C THR A 174 8.70 11.55 -9.30
N TRP A 175 7.92 10.54 -9.00
CA TRP A 175 7.41 10.28 -7.65
C TRP A 175 7.69 8.84 -7.19
N CYS A 176 7.64 8.66 -5.89
CA CYS A 176 7.73 7.36 -5.22
C CYS A 176 6.58 7.23 -4.21
N GLU A 177 5.78 6.20 -4.36
CA GLU A 177 4.70 5.83 -3.44
C GLU A 177 5.12 4.64 -2.58
N LYS A 178 4.76 4.66 -1.31
CA LYS A 178 5.05 3.58 -0.38
C LYS A 178 3.79 3.18 0.39
N THR A 179 3.26 2.03 0.06
CA THR A 179 2.33 1.26 0.89
C THR A 179 2.90 -0.16 1.01
N PRO A 180 3.23 -0.64 2.21
CA PRO A 180 3.89 -1.96 2.34
C PRO A 180 3.14 -3.07 1.60
N LEU A 181 1.81 -3.13 1.75
CA LEU A 181 0.96 -4.15 1.13
C LEU A 181 0.83 -4.04 -0.39
N ASN A 182 1.43 -3.04 -1.05
CA ASN A 182 1.65 -3.06 -2.50
C ASN A 182 2.22 -4.40 -2.97
N LEU A 183 2.95 -5.08 -2.07
CA LEU A 183 3.51 -6.40 -2.27
C LEU A 183 2.50 -7.45 -2.79
N LEU A 184 1.26 -7.37 -2.33
CA LEU A 184 0.21 -8.33 -2.68
C LEU A 184 -0.62 -7.92 -3.91
N SER A 185 -0.44 -6.69 -4.39
CA SER A 185 -1.20 -6.08 -5.48
C SER A 185 -0.33 -5.67 -6.67
N ILE A 186 0.89 -6.22 -6.78
CA ILE A 186 1.83 -5.91 -7.88
C ILE A 186 1.19 -6.04 -9.26
N PRO A 187 0.41 -7.09 -9.58
CA PRO A 187 -0.23 -7.19 -10.89
C PRO A 187 -1.17 -6.02 -11.18
N PHE A 188 -1.97 -5.59 -10.20
CA PHE A 188 -2.86 -4.44 -10.34
C PHE A 188 -2.09 -3.13 -10.50
N LEU A 189 -1.04 -2.91 -9.70
CA LEU A 189 -0.20 -1.71 -9.82
C LEU A 189 0.47 -1.63 -11.18
N ARG A 190 0.87 -2.76 -11.76
CA ARG A 190 1.43 -2.84 -13.12
C ARG A 190 0.37 -2.66 -14.22
N GLU A 191 -0.86 -3.11 -13.99
CA GLU A 191 -1.98 -2.80 -14.88
C GLU A 191 -2.25 -1.29 -14.88
N LEU A 192 -2.21 -0.67 -13.71
CA LEU A 192 -2.50 0.75 -13.51
C LEU A 192 -1.35 1.65 -14.00
N PHE A 193 -0.09 1.29 -13.72
CA PHE A 193 1.13 2.04 -14.06
C PHE A 193 2.15 1.14 -14.77
N PRO A 194 1.97 0.88 -16.08
CA PRO A 194 2.87 -0.01 -16.84
C PRO A 194 4.32 0.46 -16.88
N GLU A 195 4.57 1.75 -16.69
CA GLU A 195 5.90 2.37 -16.67
C GLU A 195 6.59 2.33 -15.31
N ALA A 196 5.85 2.03 -14.22
CA ALA A 196 6.39 2.07 -12.86
C ALA A 196 7.39 0.94 -12.58
N THR A 197 8.40 1.23 -11.80
CA THR A 197 9.27 0.22 -11.19
C THR A 197 8.76 -0.13 -9.79
N ILE A 198 8.64 -1.42 -9.52
CA ILE A 198 8.26 -1.94 -8.20
C ILE A 198 9.52 -2.29 -7.42
N VAL A 199 9.72 -1.64 -6.29
CA VAL A 199 10.87 -1.88 -5.40
C VAL A 199 10.39 -2.63 -4.18
N VAL A 200 10.74 -3.89 -4.07
CA VAL A 200 10.39 -4.73 -2.92
C VAL A 200 11.56 -4.76 -1.95
N ILE A 201 11.34 -4.25 -0.75
CA ILE A 201 12.31 -4.38 0.33
C ILE A 201 11.89 -5.51 1.27
N MET A 202 12.83 -6.42 1.49
CA MET A 202 12.69 -7.55 2.40
C MET A 202 13.54 -7.34 3.66
N ARG A 203 13.11 -7.97 4.72
CA ARG A 203 13.87 -8.16 5.96
C ARG A 203 13.62 -9.56 6.47
N HIS A 204 14.54 -10.09 7.27
CA HIS A 204 14.39 -11.42 7.86
C HIS A 204 13.00 -11.59 8.51
N PRO A 205 12.21 -12.63 8.15
CA PRO A 205 10.83 -12.77 8.63
C PRO A 205 10.67 -12.74 10.15
N CYS A 206 11.62 -13.34 10.89
CA CYS A 206 11.59 -13.32 12.36
C CYS A 206 11.82 -11.90 12.92
N GLN A 207 12.68 -11.09 12.29
CA GLN A 207 12.90 -9.69 12.68
C GLN A 207 11.64 -8.84 12.40
N VAL A 208 10.96 -9.11 11.29
CA VAL A 208 9.66 -8.49 10.97
C VAL A 208 8.64 -8.84 12.03
N ALA A 209 8.50 -10.12 12.39
CA ALA A 209 7.55 -10.58 13.40
C ALA A 209 7.86 -9.97 14.78
N ALA A 210 9.11 -10.00 15.21
CA ALA A 210 9.55 -9.39 16.47
C ALA A 210 9.23 -7.87 16.50
N SER A 211 9.42 -7.18 15.37
CA SER A 211 9.08 -5.76 15.27
C SER A 211 7.56 -5.48 15.28
N HIS A 212 6.72 -6.45 14.92
CA HIS A 212 5.25 -6.29 15.02
C HIS A 212 4.76 -6.39 16.45
N LEU A 213 5.37 -7.24 17.30
CA LEU A 213 4.99 -7.37 18.70
C LEU A 213 5.01 -6.04 19.47
N ASP A 214 5.85 -5.10 19.05
CA ASP A 214 5.98 -3.78 19.66
C ASP A 214 5.00 -2.74 19.10
N GLN A 215 4.15 -3.10 18.13
CA GLN A 215 3.29 -2.13 17.49
C GLN A 215 1.90 -2.07 18.12
N PRO A 216 1.37 -0.87 18.47
CA PRO A 216 0.06 -0.74 19.08
C PRO A 216 -1.11 -1.14 18.17
N TRP A 217 -0.88 -1.22 16.88
CA TRP A 217 -1.85 -1.60 15.84
C TRP A 217 -1.73 -3.05 15.36
N ALA A 218 -0.76 -3.80 15.88
CA ALA A 218 -0.51 -5.20 15.55
C ALA A 218 -0.84 -6.11 16.76
N PRO A 219 -0.98 -7.43 16.53
CA PRO A 219 -1.08 -8.37 17.64
C PRO A 219 0.16 -8.33 18.53
N SER A 220 -0.03 -8.43 19.84
CA SER A 220 1.04 -8.43 20.85
C SER A 220 1.44 -9.82 21.36
N VAL A 221 0.77 -10.87 20.84
CA VAL A 221 1.02 -12.27 21.20
C VAL A 221 1.71 -12.97 20.03
N PRO A 222 2.77 -13.76 20.26
CA PRO A 222 3.54 -14.38 19.19
C PRO A 222 2.71 -15.24 18.23
N ASP A 223 1.80 -16.08 18.74
CA ASP A 223 0.91 -16.90 17.90
C ASP A 223 0.02 -16.06 16.99
N ASP A 224 -0.53 -14.98 17.51
CA ASP A 224 -1.39 -14.09 16.74
C ASP A 224 -0.60 -13.36 15.66
N VAL A 225 0.65 -12.94 15.95
CA VAL A 225 1.56 -12.35 14.96
C VAL A 225 1.89 -13.36 13.85
N LEU A 226 2.14 -14.62 14.22
CA LEU A 226 2.36 -15.69 13.24
C LEU A 226 1.13 -15.91 12.34
N HIS A 227 -0.06 -16.02 12.93
CA HIS A 227 -1.31 -16.15 12.18
C HIS A 227 -1.56 -14.96 11.24
N TRP A 228 -1.16 -13.76 11.65
CA TRP A 228 -1.30 -12.57 10.80
C TRP A 228 -0.30 -12.53 9.64
N LEU A 229 0.96 -12.88 9.87
CA LEU A 229 2.03 -12.76 8.87
C LEU A 229 2.12 -13.97 7.92
N GLN A 230 1.83 -15.18 8.40
CA GLN A 230 1.95 -16.39 7.59
C GLN A 230 1.18 -16.33 6.26
N PRO A 231 -0.08 -15.89 6.18
CA PRO A 231 -0.80 -15.81 4.90
C PRO A 231 -0.11 -14.91 3.88
N MET A 232 0.52 -13.82 4.32
CA MET A 232 1.27 -12.92 3.46
C MET A 232 2.53 -13.59 2.91
N TYR A 233 3.29 -14.27 3.76
CA TYR A 233 4.47 -15.05 3.35
C TYR A 233 4.12 -16.29 2.50
N GLN A 234 2.89 -16.79 2.57
CA GLN A 234 2.39 -17.86 1.68
C GLN A 234 2.02 -17.30 0.30
N ARG A 235 1.34 -16.17 0.26
CA ARG A 235 0.85 -15.56 -1.01
C ARG A 235 1.96 -14.95 -1.85
N TRP A 236 2.83 -14.14 -1.23
CA TRP A 236 3.83 -13.39 -1.98
C TRP A 236 4.85 -14.28 -2.71
N PRO A 237 5.51 -15.28 -2.11
CA PRO A 237 6.51 -16.08 -2.82
C PRO A 237 5.99 -16.79 -4.06
N SER A 238 4.70 -17.12 -4.10
CA SER A 238 4.10 -17.73 -5.30
C SER A 238 4.02 -16.74 -6.49
N GLN A 239 3.92 -15.45 -6.22
CA GLN A 239 3.97 -14.40 -7.25
C GLN A 239 5.42 -14.00 -7.57
N ARG A 240 6.26 -13.93 -6.55
CA ARG A 240 7.65 -13.48 -6.63
C ARG A 240 8.46 -14.17 -7.70
N ASP A 241 8.37 -15.50 -7.78
CA ASP A 241 9.17 -16.28 -8.72
C ASP A 241 8.94 -15.87 -10.19
N SER A 242 7.74 -15.41 -10.54
CA SER A 242 7.41 -14.89 -11.87
C SER A 242 7.86 -13.45 -12.10
N LEU A 243 8.27 -12.74 -11.07
CA LEU A 243 8.63 -11.33 -11.12
C LEU A 243 10.15 -11.10 -11.16
N LEU A 244 10.95 -12.06 -10.68
CA LEU A 244 12.41 -11.89 -10.51
C LEU A 244 13.14 -11.49 -11.80
N ASP A 245 12.69 -11.97 -12.97
CA ASP A 245 13.31 -11.68 -14.27
C ASP A 245 12.72 -10.44 -14.96
N GLN A 246 11.79 -9.74 -14.29
CA GLN A 246 11.16 -8.57 -14.89
C GLN A 246 12.04 -7.33 -14.71
N PRO A 247 12.29 -6.56 -15.78
CA PRO A 247 13.19 -5.39 -15.71
C PRO A 247 12.65 -4.25 -14.84
N TRP A 248 11.37 -4.26 -14.54
CA TRP A 248 10.68 -3.29 -13.71
C TRP A 248 10.51 -3.76 -12.25
N TYR A 249 11.06 -4.92 -11.88
CA TYR A 249 11.01 -5.47 -10.53
C TYR A 249 12.40 -5.43 -9.90
N VAL A 250 12.52 -4.71 -8.81
CA VAL A 250 13.77 -4.56 -8.06
C VAL A 250 13.55 -5.07 -6.64
N GLU A 251 14.30 -6.09 -6.25
CA GLU A 251 14.23 -6.66 -4.91
C GLU A 251 15.54 -6.36 -4.15
N VAL A 252 15.42 -5.92 -2.92
CA VAL A 252 16.55 -5.61 -2.03
C VAL A 252 16.29 -6.17 -0.63
N LYS A 253 17.36 -6.57 0.06
CA LYS A 253 17.33 -6.94 1.47
C LYS A 253 17.80 -5.75 2.31
N ALA A 254 17.05 -5.44 3.37
CA ALA A 254 17.42 -4.35 4.27
C ALA A 254 18.78 -4.58 4.92
N GLU A 255 19.10 -5.83 5.24
CA GLU A 255 20.39 -6.23 5.80
C GLU A 255 21.54 -5.92 4.82
N THR A 256 21.41 -6.31 3.54
CA THR A 256 22.42 -6.02 2.51
C THR A 256 22.60 -4.52 2.29
N LEU A 257 21.49 -3.74 2.31
CA LEU A 257 21.59 -2.28 2.24
C LEU A 257 22.40 -1.69 3.40
N ALA A 258 22.35 -2.32 4.59
CA ALA A 258 23.01 -1.84 5.79
C ALA A 258 24.48 -2.29 5.92
N GLU A 259 24.94 -3.29 5.18
CA GLU A 259 26.32 -3.79 5.21
C GLU A 259 27.31 -2.74 4.69
N ASP A 260 27.02 -2.13 3.54
CA ASP A 260 27.81 -1.03 2.95
C ASP A 260 26.84 -0.06 2.26
N TRP A 261 26.31 0.87 3.03
CA TRP A 261 25.31 1.81 2.50
C TRP A 261 25.79 2.62 1.28
N PRO A 262 26.99 3.19 1.27
CA PRO A 262 27.45 3.94 0.10
C PRO A 262 27.51 3.13 -1.19
N ALA A 263 27.93 1.86 -1.12
CA ALA A 263 27.95 0.98 -2.28
C ALA A 263 26.53 0.53 -2.67
N SER A 264 25.74 0.10 -1.69
CA SER A 264 24.36 -0.36 -1.87
C SER A 264 23.47 0.75 -2.43
N ARG A 265 23.65 2.00 -2.01
CA ARG A 265 22.94 3.17 -2.54
C ARG A 265 23.22 3.36 -4.03
N ARG A 266 24.50 3.35 -4.42
CA ARG A 266 24.89 3.50 -5.84
C ARG A 266 24.29 2.38 -6.70
N GLU A 267 24.35 1.15 -6.23
CA GLU A 267 23.77 0.01 -6.93
C GLU A 267 22.25 0.17 -7.04
N LEU A 268 21.56 0.51 -5.95
CA LEU A 268 20.12 0.74 -5.94
C LEU A 268 19.72 1.81 -6.95
N PHE A 269 20.35 2.98 -6.91
CA PHE A 269 20.03 4.06 -7.84
C PHE A 269 20.32 3.66 -9.29
N SER A 270 21.42 2.98 -9.54
CA SER A 270 21.71 2.43 -10.88
C SER A 270 20.64 1.47 -11.39
N ARG A 271 20.18 0.54 -10.54
CA ARG A 271 19.08 -0.38 -10.89
C ARG A 271 17.74 0.33 -11.12
N LEU A 272 17.54 1.47 -10.50
CA LEU A 272 16.35 2.30 -10.65
C LEU A 272 16.47 3.28 -11.85
N GLY A 273 17.61 3.30 -12.53
CA GLY A 273 17.88 4.25 -13.61
C GLY A 273 18.03 5.70 -13.13
N LEU A 274 18.37 5.88 -11.85
CA LEU A 274 18.62 7.18 -11.23
C LEU A 274 20.13 7.48 -11.24
N PRO A 275 20.54 8.74 -11.48
CA PRO A 275 21.91 9.17 -11.23
C PRO A 275 22.32 8.93 -9.77
N ASP A 276 23.62 8.73 -9.51
CA ASP A 276 24.10 8.68 -8.14
C ASP A 276 23.93 10.05 -7.46
N ALA A 277 23.41 10.04 -6.26
CA ALA A 277 23.20 11.23 -5.45
C ALA A 277 23.44 10.91 -3.96
N GLU A 278 24.05 11.84 -3.24
CA GLU A 278 24.23 11.70 -1.80
C GLU A 278 22.90 11.87 -1.09
N THR A 279 22.69 11.08 -0.02
CA THR A 279 21.51 11.14 0.84
C THR A 279 21.97 11.33 2.30
N THR A 280 21.19 12.06 3.08
CA THR A 280 21.40 12.19 4.53
C THR A 280 20.87 10.97 5.27
N SER A 281 19.81 10.38 4.76
CA SER A 281 19.24 9.12 5.24
C SER A 281 20.06 7.93 4.72
N SER A 282 20.17 6.91 5.54
CA SER A 282 20.99 5.74 5.26
C SER A 282 20.39 4.48 5.89
N PHE A 283 20.71 3.33 5.33
CA PHE A 283 20.54 2.06 6.02
C PHE A 283 21.79 1.77 6.83
N THR A 284 21.59 1.48 8.12
CA THR A 284 22.68 1.11 9.04
C THR A 284 22.30 -0.12 9.84
N ALA A 285 23.27 -0.89 10.26
CA ALA A 285 23.05 -2.06 11.11
C ALA A 285 22.31 -1.67 12.41
N ASP A 286 22.67 -0.53 13.02
CA ASP A 286 22.01 -0.01 14.22
C ASP A 286 20.56 0.40 13.96
N GLY A 287 20.24 0.91 12.75
CA GLY A 287 18.87 1.24 12.31
C GLY A 287 18.00 0.01 12.06
N LEU A 288 18.64 -1.12 11.74
CA LEU A 288 17.99 -2.43 11.62
C LEU A 288 18.03 -3.17 12.96
N SER A 289 17.53 -2.53 14.03
CA SER A 289 17.58 -3.10 15.39
C SER A 289 17.31 -4.61 15.41
N ASP A 290 18.19 -5.37 16.05
CA ASP A 290 18.03 -6.81 16.28
C ASP A 290 16.94 -7.03 17.34
N ARG A 291 15.68 -7.03 16.89
CA ARG A 291 14.52 -7.16 17.76
C ARG A 291 14.36 -8.58 18.32
N ILE A 292 14.73 -9.59 17.53
CA ILE A 292 14.56 -10.99 17.92
C ILE A 292 15.48 -11.37 19.10
N SER A 293 16.67 -10.80 19.18
CA SER A 293 17.60 -11.05 20.29
C SER A 293 17.14 -10.46 21.63
N GLN A 294 16.27 -9.45 21.57
CA GLN A 294 15.70 -8.77 22.75
C GLN A 294 14.52 -9.51 23.36
N LEU A 295 13.98 -10.54 22.65
CA LEU A 295 12.87 -11.34 23.13
C LEU A 295 13.34 -12.42 24.12
N ASP A 296 12.44 -12.86 24.99
CA ASP A 296 12.69 -14.02 25.81
C ASP A 296 12.88 -15.29 24.95
N PRO A 297 13.62 -16.30 25.48
CA PRO A 297 13.96 -17.50 24.68
C PRO A 297 12.76 -18.27 24.16
N GLY A 298 11.64 -18.29 24.89
CA GLY A 298 10.42 -18.98 24.49
C GLY A 298 9.76 -18.31 23.29
N THR A 299 9.51 -17.01 23.38
CA THR A 299 8.97 -16.17 22.27
C THR A 299 9.87 -16.23 21.04
N ARG A 300 11.20 -16.08 21.23
CA ARG A 300 12.18 -16.22 20.14
C ARG A 300 12.03 -17.57 19.42
N SER A 301 12.08 -18.67 20.17
CA SER A 301 11.97 -20.02 19.62
C SER A 301 10.67 -20.23 18.83
N GLN A 302 9.57 -19.70 19.35
CA GLN A 302 8.26 -19.78 18.71
C GLN A 302 8.23 -19.05 17.36
N LEU A 303 8.73 -17.82 17.28
CA LEU A 303 8.79 -17.06 16.03
C LEU A 303 9.73 -17.72 15.01
N VAL A 304 10.90 -18.17 15.45
CA VAL A 304 11.88 -18.85 14.57
C VAL A 304 11.26 -20.13 13.98
N THR A 305 10.67 -20.99 14.82
CA THR A 305 10.02 -22.21 14.37
C THR A 305 8.86 -21.94 13.43
N GLY A 306 8.01 -20.95 13.76
CA GLY A 306 6.82 -20.61 12.98
C GLY A 306 7.14 -19.98 11.60
N LEU A 307 8.29 -19.32 11.45
CA LEU A 307 8.69 -18.61 10.23
C LEU A 307 9.92 -19.22 9.51
N GLN A 308 10.47 -20.35 9.99
CA GLN A 308 11.61 -21.01 9.38
C GLN A 308 11.41 -21.27 7.89
N TRP A 309 10.24 -21.79 7.50
CA TRP A 309 9.89 -22.05 6.12
C TRP A 309 9.86 -20.78 5.26
N ALA A 310 9.37 -19.66 5.81
CA ALA A 310 9.34 -18.38 5.13
C ALA A 310 10.75 -17.80 4.95
N SER A 311 11.59 -17.91 5.99
CA SER A 311 13.00 -17.50 5.94
C SER A 311 13.74 -18.26 4.83
N GLN A 312 13.64 -19.59 4.80
CA GLN A 312 14.26 -20.42 3.76
C GLN A 312 13.74 -20.08 2.35
N ARG A 313 12.42 -19.88 2.19
CA ARG A 313 11.81 -19.54 0.90
C ARG A 313 12.31 -18.20 0.36
N LEU A 314 12.65 -17.26 1.23
CA LEU A 314 13.17 -15.93 0.89
C LEU A 314 14.70 -15.86 0.87
N GLY A 315 15.39 -16.99 1.01
CA GLY A 315 16.85 -17.07 0.97
C GLY A 315 17.53 -16.44 2.19
N TYR A 316 16.89 -16.55 3.36
CA TYR A 316 17.49 -16.25 4.66
C TYR A 316 17.89 -17.54 5.40
N GLN A 317 18.85 -17.43 6.29
CA GLN A 317 19.12 -18.50 7.25
C GLN A 317 17.88 -18.67 8.17
N PRO A 318 17.61 -19.89 8.67
CA PRO A 318 16.45 -20.12 9.53
C PRO A 318 16.46 -19.29 10.83
N ASP A 319 17.61 -19.20 11.48
CA ASP A 319 17.81 -18.36 12.67
C ASP A 319 18.51 -17.07 12.27
N PRO A 320 17.94 -15.89 12.56
CA PRO A 320 18.56 -14.60 12.27
C PRO A 320 19.73 -14.25 13.21
N CYS A 321 19.92 -15.00 14.29
CA CYS A 321 21.01 -14.86 15.25
C CYS A 321 21.78 -16.19 15.29
N PRO A 322 22.86 -16.32 14.52
CA PRO A 322 23.73 -17.50 14.58
C PRO A 322 24.43 -17.66 15.93
#